data_c800831f94f307ab3922f6a7f27e8c24
#
_entry.id   c800831f94f307ab3922f6a7f27e8c24
#
_cell.length_a   1.000
_cell.length_b   1.000
_cell.length_c   1.000
_cell.angle_alpha   90.00
_cell.angle_beta   90.00
_cell.angle_gamma   90.00
#
_symmetry.space_group_name_H-M   'P 1'
#
loop_
_entity.id
_entity.type
_entity.pdbx_description
1 polymer ?
#
loop_
_entity_poly.entity_id
_entity_poly.type
_entity_poly.pdbx_seq_one_letter_code
_entity_poly.pdbx_strand_id
1 'polypeptide(L)'
;FVAAHLCAHQHKIKERNAEYHAISSGLAKALAPGFLDDSIEGGDRLRQAFDAVVWSGDLNYRVDLSREDADNALAANDLHLLQARDQLDIARRQGDAFAGYVEAERAFPPTYKFDKRSDVYDTSEKRRVPSWTDRVLVASKECAAILQYESVSDLRWSDHRPVAATVA
;
A
#
# COMPACT_ATOMS: atom_id res chain seq x y z
N PHE A 1 12.31 -8.76 -3.40
CA PHE A 1 11.21 -8.53 -2.47
C PHE A 1 11.59 -7.47 -1.45
N VAL A 2 10.74 -6.48 -1.24
CA VAL A 2 10.89 -5.43 -0.24
C VAL A 2 9.69 -5.51 0.71
N ALA A 3 9.96 -5.86 1.98
CA ALA A 3 8.97 -5.79 3.05
C ALA A 3 9.19 -4.49 3.83
N ALA A 4 8.15 -3.68 3.95
CA ALA A 4 8.24 -2.37 4.60
C ALA A 4 7.09 -2.12 5.58
N HIS A 5 7.39 -1.33 6.60
CA HIS A 5 6.41 -0.74 7.49
C HIS A 5 6.68 0.77 7.50
N LEU A 6 5.91 1.51 6.70
CA LEU A 6 6.10 2.95 6.56
C LEU A 6 5.44 3.73 7.71
N CYS A 7 5.76 5.01 7.80
CA CYS A 7 5.33 5.82 8.95
C CYS A 7 3.81 5.92 9.06
N ALA A 8 3.33 5.78 10.30
CA ALA A 8 1.91 5.80 10.63
C ALA A 8 1.28 7.21 10.52
N HIS A 9 -0.02 7.30 10.73
CA HIS A 9 -0.89 8.47 10.74
C HIS A 9 -1.34 8.97 9.36
N GLN A 10 -2.64 9.36 9.29
CA GLN A 10 -3.31 9.74 8.05
C GLN A 10 -2.64 10.94 7.36
N HIS A 11 -2.24 11.95 8.12
CA HIS A 11 -1.64 13.19 7.61
C HIS A 11 -0.17 13.04 7.15
N LYS A 12 0.46 11.86 7.34
CA LYS A 12 1.88 11.61 7.07
C LYS A 12 2.16 11.08 5.66
N ILE A 13 1.38 11.51 4.66
CA ILE A 13 1.55 11.03 3.27
C ILE A 13 2.91 11.42 2.68
N LYS A 14 3.37 12.65 2.93
CA LYS A 14 4.65 13.13 2.40
C LYS A 14 5.84 12.37 2.98
N GLU A 15 5.76 12.05 4.26
CA GLU A 15 6.78 11.26 4.94
C GLU A 15 6.83 9.83 4.39
N ARG A 16 5.68 9.18 4.16
CA ARG A 16 5.64 7.86 3.52
C ARG A 16 6.24 7.86 2.12
N ASN A 17 5.90 8.86 1.30
CA ASN A 17 6.48 9.02 -0.02
C ASN A 17 8.01 9.18 0.06
N ALA A 18 8.50 10.00 0.99
CA ALA A 18 9.94 10.18 1.22
C ALA A 18 10.63 8.88 1.71
N GLU A 19 10.02 8.12 2.62
CA GLU A 19 10.53 6.83 3.07
C GLU A 19 10.61 5.82 1.92
N TYR A 20 9.57 5.73 1.07
CA TYR A 20 9.62 4.91 -0.14
C TYR A 20 10.83 5.24 -1.01
N HIS A 21 11.06 6.51 -1.32
CA HIS A 21 12.20 6.94 -2.13
C HIS A 21 13.55 6.66 -1.46
N ALA A 22 13.65 6.88 -0.16
CA ALA A 22 14.86 6.59 0.60
C ALA A 22 15.20 5.10 0.62
N ILE A 23 14.19 4.24 0.85
CA ILE A 23 14.36 2.79 0.84
C ILE A 23 14.73 2.31 -0.57
N SER A 24 13.99 2.74 -1.60
CA SER A 24 14.27 2.35 -3.00
C SER A 24 15.69 2.72 -3.41
N SER A 25 16.09 3.97 -3.16
CA SER A 25 17.44 4.43 -3.50
C SER A 25 18.53 3.74 -2.68
N GLY A 26 18.29 3.54 -1.39
CA GLY A 26 19.24 2.86 -0.50
C GLY A 26 19.48 1.40 -0.88
N LEU A 27 18.41 0.67 -1.15
CA LEU A 27 18.49 -0.74 -1.58
C LEU A 27 19.15 -0.88 -2.96
N ALA A 28 18.80 -0.02 -3.92
CA ALA A 28 19.42 -0.04 -5.24
C ALA A 28 20.93 0.20 -5.15
N LYS A 29 21.36 1.18 -4.35
CA LYS A 29 22.79 1.44 -4.10
C LYS A 29 23.50 0.24 -3.46
N ALA A 30 22.86 -0.39 -2.50
CA ALA A 30 23.48 -1.50 -1.76
C ALA A 30 23.56 -2.79 -2.57
N LEU A 31 22.53 -3.08 -3.39
CA LEU A 31 22.37 -4.38 -4.04
C LEU A 31 22.81 -4.38 -5.51
N ALA A 32 22.80 -3.22 -6.18
CA ALA A 32 23.12 -3.12 -7.59
C ALA A 32 23.93 -1.84 -7.93
N PRO A 33 25.08 -1.61 -7.31
CA PRO A 33 25.83 -0.36 -7.47
C PRO A 33 26.31 -0.10 -8.91
N GLY A 34 26.50 -1.16 -9.72
CA GLY A 34 26.95 -1.05 -11.11
C GLY A 34 25.84 -0.84 -12.15
N PHE A 35 24.57 -0.83 -11.73
CA PHE A 35 23.42 -0.69 -12.62
C PHE A 35 22.69 0.64 -12.48
N LEU A 36 23.22 1.55 -11.66
CA LEU A 36 22.60 2.84 -11.43
C LEU A 36 23.04 3.85 -12.48
N ASP A 37 22.11 4.32 -13.26
CA ASP A 37 22.30 5.50 -14.08
C ASP A 37 22.04 6.75 -13.23
N ASP A 38 23.10 7.43 -12.84
CA ASP A 38 23.03 8.64 -12.02
C ASP A 38 22.42 9.84 -12.76
N SER A 39 22.23 9.73 -14.09
CA SER A 39 21.54 10.75 -14.89
C SER A 39 20.02 10.75 -14.70
N ILE A 40 19.45 9.70 -14.12
CA ILE A 40 18.01 9.58 -13.89
C ILE A 40 17.67 10.09 -12.48
N GLU A 41 17.38 11.38 -12.40
CA GLU A 41 16.82 11.96 -11.19
C GLU A 41 15.36 11.52 -10.99
N GLY A 42 15.02 11.13 -9.77
CA GLY A 42 13.61 10.89 -9.35
C GLY A 42 12.95 9.59 -9.79
N GLY A 43 13.64 8.74 -10.55
CA GLY A 43 13.12 7.42 -10.92
C GLY A 43 13.23 6.39 -9.80
N ASP A 44 12.38 5.36 -9.84
CA ASP A 44 12.53 4.21 -8.95
C ASP A 44 13.73 3.36 -9.37
N ARG A 45 14.84 3.55 -8.66
CA ARG A 45 16.12 2.89 -8.93
C ARG A 45 16.05 1.36 -8.79
N LEU A 46 15.18 0.83 -7.94
CA LEU A 46 15.00 -0.61 -7.84
C LEU A 46 14.43 -1.22 -9.13
N ARG A 47 13.44 -0.55 -9.75
CA ARG A 47 12.87 -0.99 -11.02
C ARG A 47 13.87 -0.97 -12.17
N GLN A 48 14.87 -0.12 -12.11
CA GLN A 48 15.95 -0.10 -13.10
C GLN A 48 16.92 -1.26 -12.89
N ALA A 49 17.24 -1.53 -11.63
CA ALA A 49 18.27 -2.50 -11.24
C ALA A 49 17.81 -3.96 -11.34
N PHE A 50 16.52 -4.24 -11.17
CA PHE A 50 15.98 -5.60 -11.10
C PHE A 50 14.93 -5.85 -12.18
N ASP A 51 14.80 -7.11 -12.60
CA ASP A 51 13.80 -7.53 -13.59
C ASP A 51 12.41 -7.54 -13.02
N ALA A 52 12.26 -7.87 -11.74
CA ALA A 52 11.02 -7.77 -10.99
C ALA A 52 11.27 -7.27 -9.57
N VAL A 53 10.37 -6.44 -9.09
CA VAL A 53 10.37 -5.92 -7.72
C VAL A 53 8.98 -6.08 -7.12
N VAL A 54 8.89 -6.71 -5.97
CA VAL A 54 7.65 -6.85 -5.20
C VAL A 54 7.81 -6.07 -3.90
N TRP A 55 6.94 -5.09 -3.67
CA TRP A 55 6.80 -4.40 -2.38
C TRP A 55 5.60 -4.97 -1.64
N SER A 56 5.77 -5.26 -0.36
CA SER A 56 4.70 -5.74 0.50
C SER A 56 4.85 -5.23 1.93
N GLY A 57 3.75 -5.20 2.66
CA GLY A 57 3.73 -4.86 4.09
C GLY A 57 2.73 -3.78 4.45
N ASP A 58 2.82 -3.30 5.69
CA ASP A 58 2.05 -2.16 6.18
C ASP A 58 2.64 -0.86 5.63
N LEU A 59 2.19 -0.47 4.44
CA LEU A 59 2.62 0.76 3.79
C LEU A 59 1.95 2.00 4.38
N ASN A 60 0.99 1.83 5.30
CA ASN A 60 0.34 2.86 6.10
C ASN A 60 -0.37 4.00 5.32
N TYR A 61 -0.55 3.87 4.01
CA TYR A 61 -1.41 4.80 3.27
C TYR A 61 -2.86 4.65 3.73
N ARG A 62 -3.57 5.77 3.80
CA ARG A 62 -4.92 5.83 4.38
C ARG A 62 -5.94 6.24 3.33
N VAL A 63 -7.21 6.08 3.69
CA VAL A 63 -8.34 6.66 2.94
C VAL A 63 -8.55 8.10 3.43
N ASP A 64 -8.55 9.05 2.50
CA ASP A 64 -8.67 10.48 2.80
C ASP A 64 -10.14 10.93 2.80
N LEU A 65 -10.85 10.45 3.81
CA LEU A 65 -12.24 10.75 4.12
C LEU A 65 -12.39 11.04 5.60
N SER A 66 -13.55 11.60 5.98
CA SER A 66 -13.98 11.57 7.37
C SER A 66 -14.33 10.13 7.78
N ARG A 67 -14.30 9.85 9.09
CA ARG A 67 -14.73 8.54 9.59
C ARG A 67 -16.19 8.26 9.25
N GLU A 68 -17.05 9.26 9.33
CA GLU A 68 -18.49 9.17 9.03
C GLU A 68 -18.72 8.82 7.56
N ASP A 69 -18.05 9.52 6.63
CA ASP A 69 -18.18 9.25 5.20
C ASP A 69 -17.69 7.85 4.86
N ALA A 70 -16.59 7.40 5.48
CA ALA A 70 -16.08 6.05 5.28
C ALA A 70 -17.02 4.98 5.84
N ASP A 71 -17.63 5.19 7.01
CA ASP A 71 -18.61 4.27 7.59
C ASP A 71 -19.87 4.20 6.70
N ASN A 72 -20.33 5.33 6.15
CA ASN A 72 -21.48 5.38 5.20
C ASN A 72 -21.16 4.62 3.89
N ALA A 73 -19.95 4.81 3.34
CA ALA A 73 -19.53 4.09 2.14
C ALA A 73 -19.47 2.58 2.37
N LEU A 74 -18.94 2.15 3.52
CA LEU A 74 -18.90 0.73 3.89
C LEU A 74 -20.30 0.14 4.07
N ALA A 75 -21.21 0.87 4.72
CA ALA A 75 -22.61 0.43 4.90
C ALA A 75 -23.35 0.30 3.56
N ALA A 76 -23.00 1.14 2.58
CA ALA A 76 -23.52 1.08 1.21
C ALA A 76 -22.77 0.08 0.31
N ASN A 77 -21.74 -0.61 0.81
CA ASN A 77 -20.80 -1.45 0.05
C ASN A 77 -20.15 -0.70 -1.14
N ASP A 78 -19.95 0.61 -0.99
CA ASP A 78 -19.29 1.45 -2.00
C ASP A 78 -17.78 1.49 -1.78
N LEU A 79 -17.12 0.40 -2.16
CA LEU A 79 -15.66 0.33 -2.10
C LEU A 79 -14.98 1.28 -3.10
N HIS A 80 -15.67 1.66 -4.18
CA HIS A 80 -15.12 2.57 -5.19
C HIS A 80 -14.89 3.97 -4.64
N LEU A 81 -15.81 4.48 -3.81
CA LEU A 81 -15.64 5.76 -3.14
C LEU A 81 -14.40 5.76 -2.23
N LEU A 82 -14.21 4.69 -1.46
CA LEU A 82 -13.04 4.53 -0.59
C LEU A 82 -11.75 4.45 -1.39
N GLN A 83 -11.72 3.66 -2.48
CA GLN A 83 -10.57 3.51 -3.38
C GLN A 83 -10.22 4.82 -4.08
N ALA A 84 -11.21 5.61 -4.49
CA ALA A 84 -10.98 6.91 -5.11
C ALA A 84 -10.27 7.91 -4.17
N ARG A 85 -10.36 7.68 -2.86
CA ARG A 85 -9.73 8.47 -1.80
C ARG A 85 -8.54 7.78 -1.14
N ASP A 86 -8.09 6.65 -1.68
CA ASP A 86 -6.91 5.95 -1.18
C ASP A 86 -5.64 6.73 -1.50
N GLN A 87 -4.87 7.05 -0.47
CA GLN A 87 -3.67 7.88 -0.58
C GLN A 87 -2.57 7.25 -1.43
N LEU A 88 -2.45 5.90 -1.43
CA LEU A 88 -1.45 5.23 -2.27
C LEU A 88 -1.83 5.30 -3.74
N ASP A 89 -3.11 5.08 -4.08
CA ASP A 89 -3.57 5.20 -5.45
C ASP A 89 -3.42 6.63 -5.98
N ILE A 90 -3.66 7.63 -5.12
CA ILE A 90 -3.45 9.03 -5.46
C ILE A 90 -1.97 9.30 -5.70
N ALA A 91 -1.08 8.89 -4.78
CA ALA A 91 0.36 9.08 -4.91
C ALA A 91 0.94 8.40 -6.17
N ARG A 92 0.45 7.19 -6.49
CA ARG A 92 0.85 6.47 -7.71
C ARG A 92 0.43 7.21 -8.98
N ARG A 93 -0.81 7.69 -9.05
CA ARG A 93 -1.32 8.46 -10.20
C ARG A 93 -0.61 9.80 -10.39
N GLN A 94 -0.20 10.44 -9.30
CA GLN A 94 0.54 11.72 -9.32
C GLN A 94 2.04 11.54 -9.60
N GLY A 95 2.54 10.31 -9.49
CA GLY A 95 3.96 10.02 -9.63
C GLY A 95 4.79 10.30 -8.38
N ASP A 96 4.13 10.59 -7.25
CA ASP A 96 4.79 10.96 -5.98
C ASP A 96 5.46 9.74 -5.30
N ALA A 97 4.91 8.54 -5.49
CA ALA A 97 5.47 7.29 -4.98
C ALA A 97 4.91 6.10 -5.76
N PHE A 98 5.65 4.99 -5.83
CA PHE A 98 5.27 3.74 -6.47
C PHE A 98 4.77 3.89 -7.91
N ALA A 99 5.19 4.91 -8.63
CA ALA A 99 4.86 5.11 -10.03
C ALA A 99 5.36 3.92 -10.87
N GLY A 100 4.46 3.34 -11.68
CA GLY A 100 4.76 2.17 -12.52
C GLY A 100 4.77 0.82 -11.79
N TYR A 101 4.42 0.77 -10.50
CA TYR A 101 4.04 -0.48 -9.86
C TYR A 101 2.56 -0.78 -10.15
N VAL A 102 2.25 -2.06 -10.27
CA VAL A 102 0.89 -2.58 -10.43
C VAL A 102 0.44 -3.18 -9.10
N GLU A 103 -0.79 -2.93 -8.75
CA GLU A 103 -1.51 -3.59 -7.68
C GLU A 103 -2.82 -4.11 -8.26
N ALA A 104 -3.25 -5.30 -7.86
CA ALA A 104 -4.54 -5.83 -8.29
C ALA A 104 -5.70 -5.07 -7.63
N GLU A 105 -6.87 -5.18 -8.22
CA GLU A 105 -8.09 -4.61 -7.66
C GLU A 105 -8.35 -5.16 -6.24
N ARG A 106 -8.66 -4.29 -5.31
CA ARG A 106 -9.02 -4.63 -3.94
C ARG A 106 -10.52 -4.87 -3.87
N ALA A 107 -10.94 -6.09 -4.23
CA ALA A 107 -12.34 -6.51 -4.12
C ALA A 107 -12.80 -6.82 -2.67
N PHE A 108 -11.96 -6.54 -1.69
CA PHE A 108 -12.22 -6.76 -0.27
C PHE A 108 -12.24 -5.44 0.51
N PRO A 109 -12.97 -5.38 1.65
CA PRO A 109 -13.02 -4.19 2.49
C PRO A 109 -11.67 -3.80 3.09
N PRO A 110 -11.50 -2.56 3.59
CA PRO A 110 -10.30 -2.12 4.30
C PRO A 110 -9.84 -3.10 5.37
N THR A 111 -8.52 -3.34 5.42
CA THR A 111 -7.91 -4.34 6.31
C THR A 111 -7.52 -3.78 7.67
N TYR A 112 -7.64 -2.49 7.86
CA TYR A 112 -7.27 -1.75 9.07
C TYR A 112 -8.28 -0.64 9.35
N LYS A 113 -8.58 -0.22 10.56
CA LYS A 113 -8.25 -0.79 11.86
C LYS A 113 -9.49 -1.43 12.45
N PHE A 114 -9.36 -2.66 12.87
CA PHE A 114 -10.41 -3.36 13.61
C PHE A 114 -10.18 -3.30 15.12
N ASP A 115 -11.25 -3.45 15.88
CA ASP A 115 -11.13 -3.87 17.26
C ASP A 115 -10.64 -5.34 17.30
N LYS A 116 -9.71 -5.63 18.20
CA LYS A 116 -9.10 -6.97 18.25
C LYS A 116 -10.16 -8.06 18.47
N ARG A 117 -10.05 -9.15 17.72
CA ARG A 117 -10.96 -10.29 17.73
C ARG A 117 -12.40 -9.94 17.35
N SER A 118 -12.60 -8.89 16.58
CA SER A 118 -13.89 -8.38 16.16
C SER A 118 -13.88 -8.02 14.68
N ASP A 119 -15.04 -7.95 14.04
CA ASP A 119 -15.20 -7.39 12.69
C ASP A 119 -15.66 -5.93 12.72
N VAL A 120 -15.63 -5.32 13.90
CA VAL A 120 -15.98 -3.90 14.07
C VAL A 120 -14.75 -3.04 13.89
N TYR A 121 -14.85 -2.01 13.04
CA TYR A 121 -13.80 -1.02 12.88
C TYR A 121 -13.67 -0.11 14.10
N ASP A 122 -12.45 0.30 14.39
CA ASP A 122 -11.94 1.07 15.53
C ASP A 122 -13.01 1.88 16.29
N THR A 123 -13.41 1.38 17.46
CA THR A 123 -14.35 2.06 18.38
C THR A 123 -13.63 2.91 19.43
N SER A 124 -12.29 2.95 19.42
CA SER A 124 -11.53 3.80 20.34
C SER A 124 -11.84 5.29 20.11
N GLU A 125 -11.47 6.13 21.05
CA GLU A 125 -11.61 7.59 20.93
C GLU A 125 -11.02 8.16 19.63
N LYS A 126 -9.99 7.49 19.07
CA LYS A 126 -9.33 7.93 17.83
C LYS A 126 -10.17 7.64 16.58
N ARG A 127 -11.10 6.69 16.63
CA ARG A 127 -12.01 6.33 15.52
C ARG A 127 -11.32 6.42 14.15
N ARG A 128 -10.24 5.65 13.97
CA ARG A 128 -9.43 5.71 12.74
C ARG A 128 -10.27 5.32 11.53
N VAL A 129 -10.07 6.06 10.44
CA VAL A 129 -10.72 5.78 9.16
C VAL A 129 -10.30 4.40 8.65
N PRO A 130 -11.24 3.51 8.34
CA PRO A 130 -10.96 2.23 7.70
C PRO A 130 -10.13 2.43 6.44
N SER A 131 -9.02 1.69 6.32
CA SER A 131 -8.06 1.90 5.24
C SER A 131 -7.37 0.59 4.84
N TRP A 132 -6.89 0.51 3.60
CA TRP A 132 -6.02 -0.57 3.13
C TRP A 132 -4.57 -0.17 3.40
N THR A 133 -4.05 -0.51 4.57
CA THR A 133 -2.68 -0.20 4.95
C THR A 133 -1.68 -1.26 4.50
N ASP A 134 -2.16 -2.50 4.40
CA ASP A 134 -1.38 -3.69 4.06
C ASP A 134 -1.52 -3.96 2.56
N ARG A 135 -0.41 -3.82 1.82
CA ARG A 135 -0.43 -3.75 0.35
C ARG A 135 0.61 -4.67 -0.28
N VAL A 136 0.32 -5.10 -1.51
CA VAL A 136 1.27 -5.81 -2.37
C VAL A 136 1.29 -5.16 -3.73
N LEU A 137 2.47 -4.63 -4.12
CA LEU A 137 2.68 -3.98 -5.40
C LEU A 137 3.82 -4.66 -6.16
N VAL A 138 3.68 -4.77 -7.46
CA VAL A 138 4.65 -5.45 -8.32
C VAL A 138 5.06 -4.54 -9.47
N ALA A 139 6.33 -4.52 -9.78
CA ALA A 139 6.86 -3.97 -11.03
C ALA A 139 7.74 -5.01 -11.70
N SER A 140 7.65 -5.11 -13.04
CA SER A 140 8.49 -6.01 -13.84
C SER A 140 8.85 -5.36 -15.16
N LYS A 141 10.01 -5.69 -15.70
CA LYS A 141 10.46 -5.28 -17.04
C LYS A 141 9.76 -6.06 -18.15
N GLU A 142 9.38 -7.31 -17.88
CA GLU A 142 8.70 -8.15 -18.85
C GLU A 142 7.19 -8.15 -18.61
N CYS A 143 6.71 -9.07 -17.82
CA CYS A 143 5.30 -9.19 -17.48
C CYS A 143 5.19 -9.81 -16.10
N ALA A 144 4.65 -9.07 -15.14
CA ALA A 144 4.24 -9.64 -13.87
C ALA A 144 2.78 -9.31 -13.63
N ALA A 145 2.01 -10.31 -13.23
CA ALA A 145 0.61 -10.17 -12.91
C ALA A 145 0.35 -10.63 -11.47
N ILE A 146 -0.54 -9.93 -10.79
CA ILE A 146 -1.11 -10.41 -9.54
C ILE A 146 -2.36 -11.21 -9.92
N LEU A 147 -2.28 -12.54 -9.77
CA LEU A 147 -3.34 -13.47 -10.16
C LEU A 147 -4.44 -13.58 -9.12
N GLN A 148 -4.08 -13.42 -7.84
CA GLN A 148 -4.98 -13.48 -6.72
C GLN A 148 -4.58 -12.40 -5.71
N TYR A 149 -5.57 -11.68 -5.18
CA TYR A 149 -5.36 -10.64 -4.19
C TYR A 149 -6.56 -10.60 -3.23
N GLU A 150 -6.34 -10.95 -1.98
CA GLU A 150 -7.40 -11.15 -1.02
C GLU A 150 -6.99 -10.77 0.41
N SER A 151 -7.98 -10.52 1.26
CA SER A 151 -7.77 -10.42 2.71
C SER A 151 -8.25 -11.70 3.39
N VAL A 152 -7.52 -12.13 4.43
CA VAL A 152 -7.88 -13.31 5.22
C VAL A 152 -8.70 -12.88 6.43
N SER A 153 -10.00 -12.68 6.23
CA SER A 153 -10.93 -12.10 7.21
C SER A 153 -11.10 -12.93 8.49
N ASP A 154 -10.87 -14.25 8.43
CA ASP A 154 -11.00 -15.14 9.58
C ASP A 154 -9.87 -14.99 10.61
N LEU A 155 -8.76 -14.40 10.23
CA LEU A 155 -7.63 -14.14 11.13
C LEU A 155 -7.80 -12.81 11.86
N ARG A 156 -8.38 -12.85 13.07
CA ARG A 156 -8.81 -11.68 13.86
C ARG A 156 -7.90 -11.37 15.07
N TRP A 157 -6.70 -11.94 15.12
CA TRP A 157 -5.77 -11.77 16.28
C TRP A 157 -5.21 -10.36 16.39
N SER A 158 -5.06 -9.68 15.26
CA SER A 158 -4.56 -8.31 15.14
C SER A 158 -5.72 -7.33 14.91
N ASP A 159 -5.42 -6.05 15.00
CA ASP A 159 -6.24 -4.96 14.50
C ASP A 159 -6.13 -4.77 12.97
N HIS A 160 -5.28 -5.58 12.30
CA HIS A 160 -5.25 -5.75 10.85
C HIS A 160 -5.84 -7.10 10.43
N ARG A 161 -6.30 -7.19 9.17
CA ARG A 161 -6.54 -8.46 8.47
C ARG A 161 -5.36 -8.72 7.54
N PRO A 162 -4.79 -9.94 7.55
CA PRO A 162 -3.73 -10.28 6.62
C PRO A 162 -4.18 -10.15 5.17
N VAL A 163 -3.25 -9.75 4.32
CA VAL A 163 -3.44 -9.68 2.86
C VAL A 163 -2.52 -10.70 2.21
N ALA A 164 -3.05 -11.42 1.24
CA ALA A 164 -2.33 -12.40 0.45
C ALA A 164 -2.41 -12.08 -1.04
N ALA A 165 -1.32 -12.32 -1.76
CA ALA A 165 -1.25 -12.17 -3.21
C ALA A 165 -0.49 -13.33 -3.85
N THR A 166 -0.98 -13.82 -5.00
CA THR A 166 -0.25 -14.72 -5.89
C THR A 166 0.25 -13.92 -7.07
N VAL A 167 1.56 -13.96 -7.30
CA VAL A 167 2.24 -13.22 -8.37
C VAL A 167 2.83 -14.21 -9.37
N ALA A 168 2.67 -13.96 -10.67
CA ALA A 168 3.22 -14.74 -11.79
C ALA A 168 3.98 -13.84 -12.77
#